data_13cfe3012726dc0e5b80437e49a4d233
#
_entry.id   13cfe3012726dc0e5b80437e49a4d233
#
_cell.length_a   1.000
_cell.length_b   1.000
_cell.length_c   1.000
_cell.angle_alpha   90.00
_cell.angle_beta   90.00
_cell.angle_gamma   90.00
#
_symmetry.space_group_name_H-M   'P 1'
#
loop_
_entity.id
_entity.type
_entity.pdbx_description
1 polymer ?
#
loop_
_entity_poly.entity_id
_entity_poly.type
_entity_poly.pdbx_seq_one_letter_code
_entity_poly.pdbx_strand_id
1 'polypeptide(L)'
;MQGRVGPNRTVLPLVGHLPVIGSFLQNLGIFQPLADGSKFLFKEEIIPGHVNKLYYNLAPIVALVPALTTMTVLPFGEFFTENGESVPLMLANLEVGILFVLAVSSLGVYGIVLAGWSSNSKYPFLGGIRSSAQMISYELAMGLSLL
;
A
#
# COMPACT_ATOMS: atom_id res chain seq x y z
N MET A 1 -2.92 -9.11 26.19
CA MET A 1 -3.82 -10.09 25.53
C MET A 1 -4.62 -9.38 24.45
N GLN A 2 -4.20 -9.50 23.20
CA GLN A 2 -5.01 -9.00 22.07
C GLN A 2 -6.14 -10.02 21.87
N GLY A 3 -7.32 -9.69 22.38
CA GLY A 3 -8.51 -10.47 22.07
C GLY A 3 -8.73 -10.44 20.55
N ARG A 4 -8.45 -11.56 19.89
CA ARG A 4 -8.89 -11.76 18.52
C ARG A 4 -10.39 -11.56 18.51
N VAL A 5 -10.85 -10.49 17.89
CA VAL A 5 -12.27 -10.34 17.58
C VAL A 5 -12.56 -11.43 16.56
N GLY A 6 -13.25 -12.48 17.02
CA GLY A 6 -13.63 -13.58 16.14
C GLY A 6 -14.52 -13.06 15.01
N PRO A 7 -14.64 -13.80 13.89
CA PRO A 7 -15.37 -13.39 12.69
C PRO A 7 -16.85 -13.04 12.93
N ASN A 8 -17.39 -13.37 14.11
CA ASN A 8 -18.80 -13.23 14.45
C ASN A 8 -19.16 -11.99 15.29
N ARG A 9 -18.22 -11.06 15.51
CA ARG A 9 -18.55 -9.80 16.22
C ARG A 9 -18.54 -8.65 15.22
N THR A 10 -19.70 -8.31 14.73
CA THR A 10 -19.90 -7.08 13.94
C THR A 10 -19.72 -5.86 14.82
N VAL A 11 -18.90 -4.95 14.36
CA VAL A 11 -18.65 -3.64 14.98
C VAL A 11 -19.88 -2.72 14.90
N LEU A 12 -20.88 -3.07 14.08
CA LEU A 12 -22.11 -2.31 13.90
C LEU A 12 -23.29 -3.02 14.60
N PRO A 13 -23.74 -2.53 15.75
CA PRO A 13 -24.92 -3.08 16.45
C PRO A 13 -26.21 -2.96 15.64
N LEU A 14 -26.26 -2.05 14.67
CA LEU A 14 -27.43 -1.84 13.77
C LEU A 14 -27.67 -3.00 12.79
N VAL A 15 -26.64 -3.71 12.35
CA VAL A 15 -26.77 -4.81 11.38
C VAL A 15 -27.28 -6.09 12.06
N GLY A 16 -27.12 -6.22 13.36
CA GLY A 16 -27.60 -7.37 14.13
C GLY A 16 -29.14 -7.44 14.28
N HIS A 17 -29.88 -6.38 13.96
CA HIS A 17 -31.34 -6.33 14.08
C HIS A 17 -32.10 -6.90 12.87
N LEU A 18 -31.39 -7.23 11.78
CA LEU A 18 -32.00 -7.88 10.61
C LEU A 18 -31.81 -9.40 10.69
N PRO A 19 -32.87 -10.20 10.94
CA PRO A 19 -32.74 -11.59 11.37
C PRO A 19 -32.17 -12.56 10.32
N VAL A 20 -32.21 -12.23 9.05
CA VAL A 20 -31.72 -13.10 7.96
C VAL A 20 -30.50 -12.50 7.26
N ILE A 21 -30.54 -11.22 6.92
CA ILE A 21 -29.47 -10.53 6.19
C ILE A 21 -28.30 -10.24 7.14
N GLY A 22 -28.60 -9.95 8.40
CA GLY A 22 -27.58 -9.69 9.43
C GLY A 22 -26.68 -10.88 9.68
N SER A 23 -27.21 -12.09 9.81
CA SER A 23 -26.41 -13.30 10.03
C SER A 23 -25.58 -13.69 8.80
N PHE A 24 -26.09 -13.46 7.60
CA PHE A 24 -25.38 -13.73 6.36
C PHE A 24 -24.20 -12.77 6.16
N LEU A 25 -24.42 -11.46 6.38
CA LEU A 25 -23.37 -10.44 6.33
C LEU A 25 -22.31 -10.60 7.44
N GLN A 26 -22.73 -11.10 8.61
CA GLN A 26 -21.81 -11.45 9.71
C GLN A 26 -20.88 -12.60 9.34
N ASN A 27 -21.41 -13.63 8.67
CA ASN A 27 -20.64 -14.79 8.24
C ASN A 27 -19.67 -14.47 7.08
N LEU A 28 -20.03 -13.54 6.21
CA LEU A 28 -19.19 -13.09 5.10
C LEU A 28 -18.01 -12.20 5.52
N GLY A 29 -18.07 -11.58 6.70
CA GLY A 29 -16.98 -10.74 7.22
C GLY A 29 -16.61 -9.53 6.33
N ILE A 30 -17.50 -9.09 5.43
CA ILE A 30 -17.23 -8.01 4.44
C ILE A 30 -16.83 -6.70 5.12
N PHE A 31 -17.35 -6.43 6.32
CA PHE A 31 -17.02 -5.23 7.09
C PHE A 31 -15.73 -5.35 7.93
N GLN A 32 -15.13 -6.54 7.99
CA GLN A 32 -13.91 -6.76 8.75
C GLN A 32 -12.72 -5.92 8.22
N PRO A 33 -12.43 -5.90 6.90
CA PRO A 33 -11.37 -5.06 6.36
C PRO A 33 -11.58 -3.56 6.63
N LEU A 34 -12.84 -3.12 6.60
CA LEU A 34 -13.18 -1.72 6.88
C LEU A 34 -12.97 -1.37 8.36
N ALA A 35 -13.35 -2.29 9.26
CA ALA A 35 -13.13 -2.13 10.70
C ALA A 35 -11.63 -2.15 11.04
N ASP A 36 -10.86 -3.01 10.40
CA ASP A 36 -9.42 -3.10 10.60
C ASP A 36 -8.71 -1.85 10.03
N GLY A 37 -9.14 -1.35 8.86
CA GLY A 37 -8.63 -0.10 8.28
C GLY A 37 -8.90 1.10 9.17
N SER A 38 -10.13 1.26 9.68
CA SER A 38 -10.46 2.37 10.59
C SER A 38 -9.70 2.29 11.93
N LYS A 39 -9.43 1.08 12.43
CA LYS A 39 -8.62 0.88 13.62
C LYS A 39 -7.20 1.42 13.48
N PHE A 40 -6.60 1.31 12.29
CA PHE A 40 -5.27 1.86 12.03
C PHE A 40 -5.25 3.39 12.04
N LEU A 41 -6.33 4.05 11.60
CA LEU A 41 -6.44 5.51 11.63
C LEU A 41 -6.54 6.10 13.04
N PHE A 42 -7.15 5.35 13.97
CA PHE A 42 -7.34 5.79 15.37
C PHE A 42 -6.27 5.26 16.32
N LYS A 43 -5.29 4.49 15.83
CA LYS A 43 -4.22 3.97 16.65
C LYS A 43 -3.18 5.05 16.91
N GLU A 44 -2.76 5.18 18.17
CA GLU A 44 -1.69 6.08 18.57
C GLU A 44 -0.36 5.68 17.90
N GLU A 45 0.36 6.66 17.36
CA GLU A 45 1.70 6.48 16.82
C GLU A 45 2.70 6.38 17.96
N ILE A 46 3.34 5.22 18.10
CA ILE A 46 4.41 5.01 19.06
C ILE A 46 5.75 5.17 18.35
N ILE A 47 6.40 6.29 18.58
CA ILE A 47 7.76 6.55 18.08
C ILE A 47 8.74 6.17 19.19
N PRO A 48 9.63 5.15 18.99
CA PRO A 48 10.64 4.79 19.97
C PRO A 48 11.59 5.96 20.25
N GLY A 49 12.00 6.15 21.52
CA GLY A 49 12.79 7.30 21.92
C GLY A 49 14.24 7.34 21.36
N HIS A 50 14.75 6.21 20.89
CA HIS A 50 16.12 6.06 20.38
C HIS A 50 16.25 6.21 18.86
N VAL A 51 15.13 6.47 18.13
CA VAL A 51 15.14 6.62 16.67
C VAL A 51 15.43 8.06 16.25
N ASN A 52 16.00 8.22 15.06
CA ASN A 52 16.12 9.51 14.43
C ASN A 52 14.76 9.91 13.81
N LYS A 53 14.00 10.72 14.54
CA LYS A 53 12.61 11.07 14.23
C LYS A 53 12.40 11.64 12.82
N LEU A 54 13.37 12.43 12.33
CA LEU A 54 13.26 13.04 11.00
C LEU A 54 13.29 11.97 9.91
N TYR A 55 14.28 11.08 9.93
CA TYR A 55 14.38 10.01 8.92
C TYR A 55 13.31 8.94 9.10
N TYR A 56 12.89 8.71 10.34
CA TYR A 56 11.81 7.77 10.63
C TYR A 56 10.49 8.19 9.99
N ASN A 57 10.13 9.48 10.10
CA ASN A 57 8.93 10.03 9.47
C ASN A 57 9.08 10.19 7.94
N LEU A 58 10.31 10.40 7.45
CA LEU A 58 10.56 10.56 6.03
C LEU A 58 10.51 9.23 5.26
N ALA A 59 10.87 8.13 5.90
CA ALA A 59 10.91 6.81 5.28
C ALA A 59 9.57 6.38 4.63
N PRO A 60 8.41 6.45 5.32
CA PRO A 60 7.13 6.10 4.71
C PRO A 60 6.74 7.06 3.58
N ILE A 61 7.13 8.33 3.65
CA ILE A 61 6.86 9.31 2.59
C ILE A 61 7.65 8.95 1.33
N VAL A 62 8.93 8.60 1.48
CA VAL A 62 9.80 8.19 0.36
C VAL A 62 9.29 6.88 -0.28
N ALA A 63 8.65 6.01 0.47
CA ALA A 63 8.04 4.80 -0.07
C ALA A 63 6.69 5.10 -0.75
N LEU A 64 5.89 6.02 -0.20
CA LEU A 64 4.54 6.32 -0.68
C LEU A 64 4.56 7.16 -1.97
N VAL A 65 5.46 8.14 -2.07
CA VAL A 65 5.54 9.05 -3.23
C VAL A 65 5.73 8.29 -4.55
N PRO A 66 6.67 7.36 -4.68
CA PRO A 66 6.80 6.55 -5.89
C PRO A 66 5.54 5.73 -6.19
N ALA A 67 4.95 5.12 -5.17
CA ALA A 67 3.73 4.31 -5.34
C ALA A 67 2.56 5.15 -5.88
N LEU A 68 2.36 6.36 -5.39
CA LEU A 68 1.35 7.27 -5.92
C LEU A 68 1.69 7.78 -7.33
N THR A 69 2.97 8.01 -7.60
CA THR A 69 3.42 8.48 -8.92
C THR A 69 3.19 7.42 -10.00
N THR A 70 3.35 6.13 -9.70
CA THR A 70 3.05 5.07 -10.68
C THR A 70 1.58 5.01 -11.07
N MET A 71 0.67 5.43 -10.18
CA MET A 71 -0.77 5.48 -10.49
C MET A 71 -1.12 6.49 -11.59
N THR A 72 -0.27 7.50 -11.83
CA THR A 72 -0.55 8.53 -12.86
C THR A 72 -0.54 8.00 -14.29
N VAL A 73 0.17 6.89 -14.52
CA VAL A 73 0.32 6.26 -15.84
C VAL A 73 -0.73 5.18 -16.10
N LEU A 74 -1.41 4.71 -15.05
CA LEU A 74 -2.43 3.65 -15.18
C LEU A 74 -3.71 4.23 -15.82
N PRO A 75 -4.26 3.57 -16.85
CA PRO A 75 -5.55 3.95 -17.41
C PRO A 75 -6.67 3.52 -16.45
N PHE A 76 -7.44 4.46 -15.96
CA PHE A 76 -8.59 4.21 -15.08
C PHE A 76 -9.87 3.88 -15.84
N GLY A 77 -9.90 4.16 -17.15
CA GLY A 77 -11.05 3.92 -18.00
C GLY A 77 -10.86 4.53 -19.37
N GLU A 78 -11.91 4.43 -20.20
CA GLU A 78 -11.96 5.03 -21.52
C GLU A 78 -13.27 5.81 -21.66
N PHE A 79 -13.20 6.99 -22.23
CA PHE A 79 -14.37 7.74 -22.66
C PHE A 79 -14.53 7.61 -24.17
N PHE A 80 -15.74 7.29 -24.60
CA PHE A 80 -16.09 7.34 -25.99
C PHE A 80 -16.57 8.76 -26.31
N THR A 81 -15.85 9.42 -27.21
CA THR A 81 -16.27 10.71 -27.76
C THR A 81 -17.39 10.47 -28.77
N GLU A 82 -18.27 11.46 -29.00
CA GLU A 82 -19.36 11.37 -29.98
C GLU A 82 -18.88 10.99 -31.40
N ASN A 83 -17.63 11.20 -31.71
CA ASN A 83 -16.99 10.83 -32.98
C ASN A 83 -16.54 9.36 -33.02
N GLY A 84 -16.77 8.55 -31.98
CA GLY A 84 -16.40 7.14 -31.92
C GLY A 84 -14.94 6.88 -31.55
N GLU A 85 -14.18 7.92 -31.19
CA GLU A 85 -12.80 7.76 -30.71
C GLU A 85 -12.78 7.44 -29.22
N SER A 86 -12.03 6.41 -28.82
CA SER A 86 -11.78 6.08 -27.42
C SER A 86 -10.60 6.91 -26.88
N VAL A 87 -10.86 7.76 -25.91
CA VAL A 87 -9.84 8.53 -25.22
C VAL A 87 -9.58 7.88 -23.86
N PRO A 88 -8.35 7.37 -23.61
CA PRO A 88 -8.05 6.75 -22.33
C PRO A 88 -7.99 7.79 -21.20
N LEU A 89 -8.65 7.49 -20.10
CA LEU A 89 -8.63 8.29 -18.88
C LEU A 89 -7.34 7.99 -18.10
N MET A 90 -6.25 8.66 -18.47
CA MET A 90 -4.98 8.60 -17.78
C MET A 90 -4.44 10.01 -17.54
N LEU A 91 -3.73 10.20 -16.41
CA LEU A 91 -3.16 11.50 -16.05
C LEU A 91 -1.92 11.85 -16.91
N ALA A 92 -1.15 10.83 -17.28
CA ALA A 92 0.03 10.98 -18.13
C ALA A 92 0.07 9.89 -19.19
N ASN A 93 0.01 10.26 -20.45
CA ASN A 93 0.17 9.34 -21.57
C ASN A 93 1.66 9.31 -21.98
N LEU A 94 2.36 8.25 -21.57
CA LEU A 94 3.78 8.06 -21.86
C LEU A 94 3.95 6.86 -22.78
N GLU A 95 4.66 7.04 -23.89
CA GLU A 95 4.99 5.97 -24.83
C GLU A 95 5.83 4.85 -24.17
N VAL A 96 6.63 5.20 -23.16
CA VAL A 96 7.46 4.27 -22.37
C VAL A 96 6.91 4.06 -20.96
N GLY A 97 5.58 3.98 -20.81
CA GLY A 97 4.90 3.93 -19.52
C GLY A 97 5.39 2.80 -18.60
N ILE A 98 5.63 1.60 -19.15
CA ILE A 98 6.13 0.44 -18.37
C ILE A 98 7.53 0.73 -17.80
N LEU A 99 8.42 1.30 -18.62
CA LEU A 99 9.76 1.65 -18.18
C LEU A 99 9.74 2.73 -17.08
N PHE A 100 8.85 3.70 -17.23
CA PHE A 100 8.62 4.73 -16.22
C PHE A 100 8.13 4.13 -14.90
N VAL A 101 7.16 3.20 -14.93
CA VAL A 101 6.66 2.51 -13.74
C VAL A 101 7.78 1.75 -13.04
N LEU A 102 8.60 1.00 -13.78
CA LEU A 102 9.74 0.28 -13.22
C LEU A 102 10.78 1.22 -12.61
N ALA A 103 11.11 2.31 -13.28
CA ALA A 103 12.07 3.28 -12.79
C ALA A 103 11.59 4.01 -11.52
N VAL A 104 10.31 4.34 -11.44
CA VAL A 104 9.74 5.02 -10.27
C VAL A 104 9.53 4.05 -9.11
N SER A 105 9.13 2.78 -9.37
CA SER A 105 8.95 1.78 -8.32
C SER A 105 10.27 1.46 -7.61
N SER A 106 11.40 1.47 -8.34
CA SER A 106 12.73 1.25 -7.73
C SER A 106 13.12 2.31 -6.71
N LEU A 107 12.58 3.52 -6.80
CA LEU A 107 12.79 4.55 -5.78
C LEU A 107 12.16 4.19 -4.43
N GLY A 108 11.13 3.35 -4.41
CA GLY A 108 10.49 2.86 -3.18
C GLY A 108 11.43 2.06 -2.28
N VAL A 109 12.46 1.44 -2.86
CA VAL A 109 13.48 0.68 -2.13
C VAL A 109 14.23 1.57 -1.12
N TYR A 110 14.47 2.84 -1.47
CA TYR A 110 15.13 3.79 -0.56
C TYR A 110 14.31 4.03 0.71
N GLY A 111 12.98 3.99 0.63
CA GLY A 111 12.11 4.09 1.80
C GLY A 111 12.35 2.97 2.81
N ILE A 112 12.55 1.74 2.34
CA ILE A 112 12.81 0.57 3.19
C ILE A 112 14.19 0.65 3.85
N VAL A 113 15.22 1.05 3.09
CA VAL A 113 16.58 1.25 3.63
C VAL A 113 16.56 2.33 4.68
N LEU A 114 15.88 3.45 4.41
CA LEU A 114 15.77 4.58 5.32
C LEU A 114 15.04 4.20 6.61
N ALA A 115 13.97 3.41 6.51
CA ALA A 115 13.24 2.89 7.67
C ALA A 115 14.13 2.01 8.56
N GLY A 116 14.89 1.10 7.94
CA GLY A 116 15.84 0.25 8.65
C GLY A 116 16.94 1.04 9.34
N TRP A 117 17.50 2.04 8.65
CA TRP A 117 18.58 2.86 9.17
C TRP A 117 18.12 3.82 10.27
N SER A 118 16.98 4.46 10.10
CA SER A 118 16.44 5.42 11.06
C SER A 118 16.04 4.81 12.41
N SER A 119 15.77 3.50 12.42
CA SER A 119 15.40 2.77 13.64
C SER A 119 16.53 2.65 14.66
N ASN A 120 17.78 3.01 14.28
CA ASN A 120 18.97 2.98 15.12
C ASN A 120 19.18 1.64 15.85
N SER A 121 18.83 0.54 15.19
CA SER A 121 18.96 -0.82 15.70
C SER A 121 19.54 -1.74 14.63
N LYS A 122 20.39 -2.68 15.04
CA LYS A 122 21.09 -3.59 14.10
C LYS A 122 20.15 -4.52 13.36
N TYR A 123 19.10 -5.03 14.02
CA TYR A 123 18.17 -6.00 13.42
C TYR A 123 17.30 -5.38 12.34
N PRO A 124 16.60 -4.25 12.58
CA PRO A 124 15.84 -3.57 11.53
C PRO A 124 16.72 -3.11 10.36
N PHE A 125 17.96 -2.67 10.64
CA PHE A 125 18.91 -2.28 9.59
C PHE A 125 19.25 -3.46 8.67
N LEU A 126 19.65 -4.61 9.23
CA LEU A 126 19.92 -5.82 8.45
C LEU A 126 18.68 -6.34 7.72
N GLY A 127 17.51 -6.26 8.35
CA GLY A 127 16.22 -6.57 7.72
C GLY A 127 15.92 -5.67 6.53
N GLY A 128 16.14 -4.37 6.67
CA GLY A 128 15.97 -3.39 5.61
C GLY A 128 16.89 -3.64 4.40
N ILE A 129 18.17 -3.90 4.64
CA ILE A 129 19.14 -4.23 3.56
C ILE A 129 18.74 -5.54 2.86
N ARG A 130 18.37 -6.56 3.61
CA ARG A 130 17.94 -7.84 3.04
C ARG A 130 16.70 -7.69 2.18
N SER A 131 15.70 -6.97 2.66
CA SER A 131 14.47 -6.70 1.93
C SER A 131 14.74 -5.90 0.66
N SER A 132 15.58 -4.87 0.73
CA SER A 132 15.96 -4.06 -0.42
C SER A 132 16.71 -4.86 -1.48
N ALA A 133 17.63 -5.74 -1.08
CA ALA A 133 18.34 -6.62 -2.01
C ALA A 133 17.38 -7.57 -2.74
N GLN A 134 16.39 -8.10 -2.03
CA GLN A 134 15.36 -8.93 -2.64
C GLN A 134 14.50 -8.16 -3.63
N MET A 135 14.04 -6.94 -3.28
CA MET A 135 13.24 -6.12 -4.17
C MET A 135 13.98 -5.78 -5.45
N ILE A 136 15.24 -5.34 -5.37
CA ILE A 136 16.07 -5.03 -6.53
C ILE A 136 16.24 -6.26 -7.42
N SER A 137 16.49 -7.44 -6.84
CA SER A 137 16.65 -8.68 -7.60
C SER A 137 15.39 -9.07 -8.36
N TYR A 138 14.21 -8.96 -7.73
CA TYR A 138 12.93 -9.24 -8.38
C TYR A 138 12.61 -8.21 -9.46
N GLU A 139 12.91 -6.95 -9.22
CA GLU A 139 12.66 -5.87 -10.17
C GLU A 139 13.50 -6.01 -11.43
N LEU A 140 14.78 -6.39 -11.30
CA LEU A 140 15.65 -6.71 -12.44
C LEU A 140 15.14 -7.91 -13.23
N ALA A 141 14.76 -8.99 -12.55
CA ALA A 141 14.23 -10.18 -13.20
C ALA A 141 12.92 -9.88 -13.95
N MET A 142 12.02 -9.10 -13.33
CA MET A 142 10.76 -8.67 -13.93
C MET A 142 11.01 -7.74 -15.13
N GLY A 143 11.89 -6.75 -14.98
CA GLY A 143 12.25 -5.82 -16.05
C GLY A 143 12.82 -6.53 -17.27
N LEU A 144 13.74 -7.49 -17.07
CA LEU A 144 14.31 -8.29 -18.16
C LEU A 144 13.29 -9.22 -18.82
N SER A 145 12.28 -9.66 -18.08
CA SER A 145 11.22 -10.53 -18.65
C SER A 145 10.18 -9.77 -19.48
N LEU A 146 10.08 -8.43 -19.28
CA LEU A 146 9.16 -7.55 -20.00
C LEU A 146 9.78 -6.93 -21.27
N LEU A 147 11.10 -6.95 -21.39
CA LEU A 147 11.86 -6.57 -22.59
C LEU A 147 11.95 -7.73 -23.58
#